data_9f82214dbea273d3761e1ed063a325ac
#
_entry.id   9f82214dbea273d3761e1ed063a325ac
#
_cell.length_a   1.000
_cell.length_b   1.000
_cell.length_c   1.000
_cell.angle_alpha   90.00
_cell.angle_beta   90.00
_cell.angle_gamma   90.00
#
_symmetry.space_group_name_H-M   'P 1'
#
loop_
_entity.id
_entity.type
_entity.pdbx_description
1 polymer ?
#
loop_
_entity_poly.entity_id
_entity_poly.type
_entity_poly.pdbx_seq_one_letter_code
_entity_poly.pdbx_strand_id
1 'polypeptide(L)'
;LLLSIALVIVTTALKNLAKYKGVKIEKKKKGKPLWKSYLENQFLMFCTAVFFLLASAYEFYGWTMQVGVNQGYMPVQPIHYSHKIHSGDNKIDCNYCHSSARVSKHSGIPSLNICMNCHKSIYEYNGETTEEYTKEFYDAEIQKLYKAVGWDDEAQEYTGVTYPVKWVRIHNLPDFAYFNHSQHVNVAGIECQTCHGPVEEMEIMYQHSPLTMGWCINCHRETNVKVKDNEYYDRIHAELSKKYGVEELTAAQMGGLECGKCHY
;
A
#
# COMPACT_ATOMS: atom_id res chain seq x y z
N LEU A 1 5.11 29.65 -26.69
CA LEU A 1 5.19 31.12 -26.59
C LEU A 1 6.06 31.70 -27.74
N LEU A 2 7.30 31.25 -27.96
CA LEU A 2 8.23 31.73 -29.02
C LEU A 2 7.65 31.52 -30.41
N LEU A 3 7.03 30.39 -30.71
CA LEU A 3 6.38 30.09 -31.99
C LEU A 3 5.19 31.02 -32.28
N SER A 4 4.41 31.35 -31.29
CA SER A 4 3.28 32.29 -31.46
C SER A 4 3.75 33.72 -31.71
N ILE A 5 4.83 34.15 -31.06
CA ILE A 5 5.46 35.46 -31.28
C ILE A 5 6.03 35.54 -32.70
N ALA A 6 6.76 34.51 -33.11
CA ALA A 6 7.31 34.45 -34.47
C ALA A 6 6.23 34.49 -35.55
N LEU A 7 5.12 33.78 -35.35
CA LEU A 7 3.96 33.77 -36.24
C LEU A 7 3.31 35.17 -36.38
N VAL A 8 3.20 35.89 -35.27
CA VAL A 8 2.66 37.27 -35.25
C VAL A 8 3.60 38.23 -36.01
N ILE A 9 4.93 38.10 -35.79
CA ILE A 9 5.91 38.95 -36.48
C ILE A 9 5.86 38.69 -37.99
N VAL A 10 5.89 37.42 -38.42
CA VAL A 10 5.86 37.06 -39.84
C VAL A 10 4.54 37.48 -40.49
N THR A 11 3.40 37.28 -39.87
CA THR A 11 2.11 37.70 -40.43
C THR A 11 1.97 39.20 -40.50
N THR A 12 2.55 39.97 -39.59
CA THR A 12 2.58 41.43 -39.63
C THR A 12 3.49 41.94 -40.74
N ALA A 13 4.69 41.36 -40.89
CA ALA A 13 5.60 41.69 -41.97
C ALA A 13 4.98 41.42 -43.34
N LEU A 14 4.32 40.29 -43.54
CA LEU A 14 3.63 39.93 -44.78
C LEU A 14 2.48 40.90 -45.11
N LYS A 15 1.71 41.31 -44.11
CA LYS A 15 0.65 42.33 -44.31
C LYS A 15 1.22 43.69 -44.75
N ASN A 16 2.31 44.12 -44.14
CA ASN A 16 2.99 45.37 -44.51
C ASN A 16 3.54 45.32 -45.93
N LEU A 17 4.16 44.18 -46.30
CA LEU A 17 4.69 43.98 -47.66
C LEU A 17 3.56 43.99 -48.72
N ALA A 18 2.45 43.32 -48.43
CA ALA A 18 1.27 43.30 -49.31
C ALA A 18 0.68 44.71 -49.50
N LYS A 19 0.62 45.48 -48.42
CA LYS A 19 0.22 46.90 -48.49
C LYS A 19 1.15 47.76 -49.33
N TYR A 20 2.44 47.57 -49.21
CA TYR A 20 3.47 48.29 -50.00
C TYR A 20 3.36 47.94 -51.47
N LYS A 21 3.08 46.68 -51.83
CA LYS A 21 2.91 46.25 -53.23
C LYS A 21 1.50 46.48 -53.80
N GLY A 22 0.61 47.16 -53.10
CA GLY A 22 -0.74 47.45 -53.57
C GLY A 22 -1.65 46.23 -53.73
N VAL A 23 -1.25 45.08 -53.17
CA VAL A 23 -2.03 43.84 -53.22
C VAL A 23 -3.24 43.98 -52.26
N LYS A 24 -4.45 43.92 -52.78
CA LYS A 24 -5.65 43.89 -51.95
C LYS A 24 -5.74 42.53 -51.23
N ILE A 25 -5.42 42.51 -49.94
CA ILE A 25 -5.65 41.34 -49.09
C ILE A 25 -7.16 41.22 -48.90
N GLU A 26 -7.78 40.26 -49.56
CA GLU A 26 -9.17 39.91 -49.25
C GLU A 26 -9.26 39.51 -47.79
N LYS A 27 -10.07 40.22 -47.01
CA LYS A 27 -10.34 39.85 -45.65
C LYS A 27 -11.12 38.56 -45.69
N LYS A 28 -10.43 37.44 -45.39
CA LYS A 28 -11.08 36.15 -45.18
C LYS A 28 -12.26 36.36 -44.25
N LYS A 29 -13.49 36.07 -44.70
CA LYS A 29 -14.69 36.18 -43.85
C LYS A 29 -14.38 35.42 -42.56
N LYS A 30 -14.52 36.07 -41.39
CA LYS A 30 -14.34 35.42 -40.09
C LYS A 30 -15.22 34.19 -40.08
N GLY A 31 -14.62 33.01 -40.12
CA GLY A 31 -15.36 31.75 -39.97
C GLY A 31 -16.10 31.72 -38.65
N LYS A 32 -17.13 30.92 -38.57
CA LYS A 32 -17.86 30.70 -37.31
C LYS A 32 -16.85 30.34 -36.22
N PRO A 33 -17.01 30.84 -34.98
CA PRO A 33 -16.14 30.44 -33.89
C PRO A 33 -16.21 28.90 -33.69
N LEU A 34 -15.08 28.28 -33.37
CA LEU A 34 -14.94 26.82 -33.28
C LEU A 34 -16.02 26.15 -32.42
N TRP A 35 -16.40 26.77 -31.31
CA TRP A 35 -17.43 26.24 -30.42
C TRP A 35 -18.82 26.18 -31.08
N LYS A 36 -19.18 27.14 -31.97
CA LYS A 36 -20.44 27.08 -32.74
C LYS A 36 -20.38 25.99 -33.80
N SER A 37 -19.23 25.84 -34.49
CA SER A 37 -19.01 24.77 -35.45
C SER A 37 -19.11 23.38 -34.79
N TYR A 38 -18.64 23.29 -33.54
CA TYR A 38 -18.76 22.07 -32.74
C TYR A 38 -20.22 21.76 -32.40
N LEU A 39 -20.98 22.75 -31.89
CA LEU A 39 -22.40 22.58 -31.52
C LEU A 39 -23.29 22.28 -32.71
N GLU A 40 -22.95 22.76 -33.92
CA GLU A 40 -23.68 22.48 -35.15
C GLU A 40 -23.36 21.06 -35.71
N ASN A 41 -22.30 20.42 -35.26
CA ASN A 41 -21.90 19.10 -35.71
C ASN A 41 -22.47 18.01 -34.77
N GLN A 42 -23.66 17.50 -35.10
CA GLN A 42 -24.35 16.48 -34.30
C GLN A 42 -23.51 15.20 -34.09
N PHE A 43 -22.72 14.80 -35.10
CA PHE A 43 -21.88 13.61 -35.00
C PHE A 43 -20.74 13.83 -33.97
N LEU A 44 -20.10 14.99 -34.01
CA LEU A 44 -19.02 15.32 -33.04
C LEU A 44 -19.57 15.43 -31.61
N MET A 45 -20.75 16.05 -31.44
CA MET A 45 -21.43 16.10 -30.15
C MET A 45 -21.81 14.71 -29.63
N PHE A 46 -22.32 13.84 -30.51
CA PHE A 46 -22.63 12.45 -30.17
C PHE A 46 -21.35 11.68 -29.71
N CYS A 47 -20.27 11.76 -30.49
CA CYS A 47 -18.99 11.13 -30.13
C CYS A 47 -18.46 11.64 -28.78
N THR A 48 -18.58 12.95 -28.54
CA THR A 48 -18.15 13.54 -27.25
C THR A 48 -19.03 13.05 -26.10
N ALA A 49 -20.34 12.98 -26.30
CA ALA A 49 -21.26 12.47 -25.27
C ALA A 49 -20.96 11.00 -24.94
N VAL A 50 -20.75 10.17 -25.97
CA VAL A 50 -20.37 8.76 -25.80
C VAL A 50 -19.01 8.64 -25.06
N PHE A 51 -18.03 9.47 -25.42
CA PHE A 51 -16.74 9.47 -24.75
C PHE A 51 -16.88 9.78 -23.25
N PHE A 52 -17.62 10.84 -22.90
CA PHE A 52 -17.82 11.18 -21.49
C PHE A 52 -18.64 10.12 -20.73
N LEU A 53 -19.62 9.51 -21.39
CA LEU A 53 -20.40 8.41 -20.80
C LEU A 53 -19.50 7.21 -20.50
N LEU A 54 -18.66 6.79 -21.43
CA LEU A 54 -17.74 5.69 -21.23
C LEU A 54 -16.66 6.01 -20.18
N ALA A 55 -16.10 7.23 -20.21
CA ALA A 55 -15.16 7.68 -19.21
C ALA A 55 -15.78 7.70 -17.80
N SER A 56 -17.00 8.24 -17.68
CA SER A 56 -17.71 8.24 -16.40
C SER A 56 -18.05 6.83 -15.91
N ALA A 57 -18.44 5.95 -16.81
CA ALA A 57 -18.69 4.54 -16.47
C ALA A 57 -17.41 3.82 -15.99
N TYR A 58 -16.27 4.12 -16.63
CA TYR A 58 -14.98 3.58 -16.23
C TYR A 58 -14.56 4.06 -14.83
N GLU A 59 -14.66 5.38 -14.57
CA GLU A 59 -14.36 5.96 -13.26
C GLU A 59 -15.31 5.43 -12.17
N PHE A 60 -16.61 5.33 -12.47
CA PHE A 60 -17.61 4.78 -11.56
C PHE A 60 -17.31 3.31 -11.24
N TYR A 61 -16.98 2.51 -12.25
CA TYR A 61 -16.57 1.11 -12.05
C TYR A 61 -15.30 1.04 -11.19
N GLY A 62 -14.27 1.84 -11.50
CA GLY A 62 -13.05 1.92 -10.69
C GLY A 62 -13.33 2.25 -9.23
N TRP A 63 -14.22 3.22 -9.00
CA TRP A 63 -14.64 3.60 -7.64
C TRP A 63 -15.38 2.45 -6.93
N THR A 64 -16.32 1.78 -7.60
CA THR A 64 -17.06 0.66 -7.00
C THR A 64 -16.15 -0.51 -6.63
N MET A 65 -15.08 -0.74 -7.42
CA MET A 65 -14.09 -1.80 -7.12
C MET A 65 -13.21 -1.48 -5.92
N GLN A 66 -13.19 -0.24 -5.43
CA GLN A 66 -12.48 0.15 -4.19
C GLN A 66 -13.34 0.02 -2.94
N VAL A 67 -14.64 -0.28 -3.07
CA VAL A 67 -15.52 -0.48 -1.91
C VAL A 67 -15.06 -1.70 -1.12
N GLY A 68 -14.75 -1.50 0.17
CA GLY A 68 -14.22 -2.55 1.04
C GLY A 68 -12.71 -2.81 0.93
N VAL A 69 -11.99 -2.03 0.11
CA VAL A 69 -10.52 -2.04 0.08
C VAL A 69 -10.01 -1.03 1.09
N ASN A 70 -9.30 -1.52 2.11
CA ASN A 70 -8.82 -0.71 3.23
C ASN A 70 -7.36 -0.25 3.06
N GLN A 71 -6.86 -0.16 1.83
CA GLN A 71 -5.50 0.33 1.58
C GLN A 71 -5.33 1.76 2.13
N GLY A 72 -4.26 1.98 2.88
CA GLY A 72 -4.00 3.25 3.57
C GLY A 72 -4.75 3.42 4.90
N TYR A 73 -5.53 2.42 5.34
CA TYR A 73 -6.20 2.48 6.63
C TYR A 73 -5.18 2.54 7.77
N MET A 74 -5.22 3.62 8.54
CA MET A 74 -4.26 3.98 9.56
C MET A 74 -5.01 4.43 10.84
N PRO A 75 -5.51 3.49 11.64
CA PRO A 75 -6.26 3.82 12.84
C PRO A 75 -5.36 4.28 13.98
N VAL A 76 -5.89 5.14 14.85
CA VAL A 76 -5.24 5.49 16.11
C VAL A 76 -5.32 4.27 17.06
N GLN A 77 -4.16 3.89 17.61
CA GLN A 77 -4.06 2.80 18.56
C GLN A 77 -4.20 3.29 20.01
N PRO A 78 -4.66 2.45 20.92
CA PRO A 78 -4.80 2.81 22.34
C PRO A 78 -3.48 3.23 23.01
N ILE A 79 -2.39 2.59 22.60
CA ILE A 79 -1.01 2.97 22.94
C ILE A 79 -0.31 3.22 21.61
N HIS A 80 0.30 4.38 21.47
CA HIS A 80 1.10 4.66 20.27
C HIS A 80 2.34 3.78 20.26
N TYR A 81 2.49 3.00 19.18
CA TYR A 81 3.64 2.13 18.97
C TYR A 81 4.29 2.44 17.63
N SER A 82 5.50 2.98 17.67
CA SER A 82 6.27 3.30 16.47
C SER A 82 7.11 2.11 16.01
N HIS A 83 6.78 1.55 14.85
CA HIS A 83 7.63 0.54 14.21
C HIS A 83 8.94 1.17 13.73
N LYS A 84 8.92 2.45 13.33
CA LYS A 84 10.11 3.21 12.94
C LYS A 84 11.15 3.19 14.05
N ILE A 85 10.78 3.50 15.29
CA ILE A 85 11.69 3.49 16.43
C ILE A 85 12.19 2.07 16.72
N HIS A 86 11.31 1.09 16.78
CA HIS A 86 11.66 -0.27 17.22
C HIS A 86 12.38 -1.06 16.13
N SER A 87 11.81 -1.15 14.94
CA SER A 87 12.37 -1.95 13.83
C SER A 87 13.30 -1.13 12.95
N GLY A 88 13.01 0.16 12.74
CA GLY A 88 13.82 1.07 11.94
C GLY A 88 15.11 1.45 12.66
N ASP A 89 15.02 2.20 13.74
CA ASP A 89 16.17 2.79 14.42
C ASP A 89 16.92 1.73 15.25
N ASN A 90 16.19 0.96 16.07
CA ASN A 90 16.77 -0.04 16.97
C ASN A 90 17.00 -1.42 16.32
N LYS A 91 16.60 -1.62 15.05
CA LYS A 91 16.82 -2.86 14.27
C LYS A 91 16.27 -4.13 14.94
N ILE A 92 15.18 -4.01 15.70
CA ILE A 92 14.52 -5.16 16.32
C ILE A 92 13.85 -5.98 15.21
N ASP A 93 14.17 -7.27 15.11
CA ASP A 93 13.58 -8.16 14.11
C ASP A 93 12.07 -8.34 14.30
N CYS A 94 11.33 -8.37 13.19
CA CYS A 94 9.87 -8.52 13.19
C CYS A 94 9.42 -9.75 13.98
N ASN A 95 10.15 -10.86 13.87
CA ASN A 95 9.84 -12.13 14.53
C ASN A 95 10.07 -12.10 16.05
N TYR A 96 10.77 -11.12 16.58
CA TYR A 96 10.91 -10.97 18.02
C TYR A 96 9.54 -10.72 18.68
N CYS A 97 8.74 -9.86 18.04
CA CYS A 97 7.39 -9.52 18.52
C CYS A 97 6.31 -10.38 17.85
N HIS A 98 6.42 -10.64 16.54
CA HIS A 98 5.45 -11.39 15.74
C HIS A 98 5.88 -12.85 15.52
N SER A 99 6.37 -13.53 16.55
CA SER A 99 6.90 -14.88 16.48
C SER A 99 5.92 -15.93 15.92
N SER A 100 4.62 -15.73 16.11
CA SER A 100 3.57 -16.63 15.63
C SER A 100 3.41 -16.62 14.11
N ALA A 101 3.90 -15.59 13.40
CA ALA A 101 3.86 -15.51 11.94
C ALA A 101 4.54 -16.72 11.25
N ARG A 102 5.54 -17.32 11.89
CA ARG A 102 6.28 -18.49 11.35
C ARG A 102 5.56 -19.81 11.55
N VAL A 103 4.65 -19.92 12.50
CA VAL A 103 4.07 -21.21 12.95
C VAL A 103 2.54 -21.23 12.93
N SER A 104 1.89 -20.09 12.70
CA SER A 104 0.44 -19.95 12.74
C SER A 104 -0.10 -19.25 11.50
N LYS A 105 -1.40 -19.42 11.25
CA LYS A 105 -2.09 -18.63 10.22
C LYS A 105 -2.17 -17.15 10.59
N HIS A 106 -2.16 -16.82 11.88
CA HIS A 106 -2.20 -15.44 12.38
C HIS A 106 -0.83 -15.05 12.93
N SER A 107 -0.32 -13.88 12.55
CA SER A 107 0.93 -13.38 13.13
C SER A 107 0.72 -12.91 14.57
N GLY A 108 -0.48 -12.45 14.91
CA GLY A 108 -0.81 -11.95 16.24
C GLY A 108 -0.13 -10.65 16.63
N ILE A 109 -0.70 -9.97 17.61
CA ILE A 109 -0.04 -8.90 18.36
C ILE A 109 0.57 -9.55 19.60
N PRO A 110 1.85 -9.26 19.94
CA PRO A 110 2.49 -9.85 21.12
C PRO A 110 1.78 -9.41 22.40
N SER A 111 1.87 -10.23 23.43
CA SER A 111 1.43 -9.81 24.77
C SER A 111 2.32 -8.66 25.27
N LEU A 112 1.77 -7.79 26.11
CA LEU A 112 2.51 -6.63 26.63
C LEU A 112 3.74 -7.02 27.47
N ASN A 113 3.85 -8.27 27.92
CA ASN A 113 5.04 -8.79 28.59
C ASN A 113 6.28 -8.74 27.72
N ILE A 114 6.12 -8.87 26.41
CA ILE A 114 7.28 -8.73 25.46
C ILE A 114 7.81 -7.31 25.50
N CYS A 115 6.96 -6.30 25.57
CA CYS A 115 7.39 -4.90 25.72
C CYS A 115 8.21 -4.70 26.98
N MET A 116 7.82 -5.32 28.08
CA MET A 116 8.48 -5.22 29.37
C MET A 116 9.85 -5.91 29.46
N ASN A 117 10.25 -6.70 28.44
CA ASN A 117 11.63 -7.21 28.39
C ASN A 117 12.66 -6.06 28.28
N CYS A 118 12.27 -4.96 27.66
CA CYS A 118 13.12 -3.76 27.52
C CYS A 118 12.62 -2.60 28.39
N HIS A 119 11.28 -2.36 28.41
CA HIS A 119 10.70 -1.20 29.09
C HIS A 119 10.73 -1.25 30.61
N LYS A 120 11.18 -2.32 31.24
CA LYS A 120 11.59 -2.28 32.66
C LYS A 120 12.81 -1.39 32.91
N SER A 121 13.68 -1.23 31.90
CA SER A 121 14.90 -0.44 31.98
C SER A 121 14.86 0.81 31.11
N ILE A 122 13.95 0.86 30.14
CA ILE A 122 13.76 1.98 29.21
C ILE A 122 12.43 2.64 29.58
N TYR A 123 12.48 3.58 30.49
CA TYR A 123 11.32 4.26 31.07
C TYR A 123 11.05 5.63 30.44
N GLU A 124 11.97 6.13 29.64
CA GLU A 124 11.85 7.41 28.92
C GLU A 124 12.41 7.30 27.50
N TYR A 125 11.95 8.18 26.61
CA TYR A 125 12.43 8.27 25.24
C TYR A 125 13.58 9.27 25.12
N ASN A 126 14.69 8.85 24.54
CA ASN A 126 15.89 9.66 24.33
C ASN A 126 16.34 9.71 22.86
N GLY A 127 15.45 9.37 21.92
CA GLY A 127 15.72 9.40 20.49
C GLY A 127 15.37 10.74 19.82
N GLU A 128 15.31 10.73 18.49
CA GLU A 128 14.95 11.90 17.69
C GLU A 128 13.45 12.22 17.83
N THR A 129 13.14 13.50 18.01
CA THR A 129 11.78 14.01 18.17
C THR A 129 11.38 14.91 17.00
N THR A 130 10.08 15.07 16.79
CA THR A 130 9.48 15.99 15.84
C THR A 130 8.56 16.96 16.56
N GLU A 131 8.02 17.95 15.83
CA GLU A 131 7.01 18.86 16.41
C GLU A 131 5.73 18.12 16.82
N GLU A 132 5.37 17.06 16.13
CA GLU A 132 4.19 16.24 16.39
C GLU A 132 4.45 15.18 17.47
N TYR A 133 5.63 14.55 17.43
CA TYR A 133 6.02 13.47 18.34
C TYR A 133 7.18 13.94 19.22
N THR A 134 6.83 14.60 20.32
CA THR A 134 7.81 15.13 21.29
C THR A 134 8.27 14.04 22.26
N LYS A 135 9.31 14.33 23.06
CA LYS A 135 9.75 13.43 24.13
C LYS A 135 8.61 13.15 25.11
N GLU A 136 7.90 14.19 25.52
CA GLU A 136 6.79 14.11 26.48
C GLU A 136 5.65 13.23 25.93
N PHE A 137 5.42 13.28 24.61
CA PHE A 137 4.45 12.40 23.95
C PHE A 137 4.86 10.94 24.12
N TYR A 138 6.08 10.57 23.73
CA TYR A 138 6.54 9.18 23.84
C TYR A 138 6.61 8.69 25.29
N ASP A 139 7.08 9.53 26.21
CA ASP A 139 7.11 9.20 27.65
C ASP A 139 5.71 8.92 28.18
N ALA A 140 4.70 9.70 27.77
CA ALA A 140 3.31 9.46 28.13
C ALA A 140 2.78 8.13 27.57
N GLU A 141 3.21 7.72 26.37
CA GLU A 141 2.83 6.42 25.80
C GLU A 141 3.48 5.24 26.56
N ILE A 142 4.72 5.37 27.03
CA ILE A 142 5.37 4.40 27.91
C ILE A 142 4.58 4.29 29.24
N GLN A 143 4.11 5.39 29.80
CA GLN A 143 3.29 5.36 31.00
C GLN A 143 1.92 4.67 30.79
N LYS A 144 1.34 4.75 29.57
CA LYS A 144 0.15 3.95 29.24
C LYS A 144 0.46 2.45 29.23
N LEU A 145 1.64 2.04 28.72
CA LEU A 145 2.09 0.67 28.80
C LEU A 145 2.21 0.20 30.25
N TYR A 146 2.87 0.98 31.11
CA TYR A 146 3.05 0.65 32.53
C TYR A 146 1.70 0.48 33.23
N LYS A 147 0.78 1.41 33.01
CA LYS A 147 -0.59 1.29 33.53
C LYS A 147 -1.26 0.02 33.03
N ALA A 148 -1.11 -0.33 31.74
CA ALA A 148 -1.75 -1.51 31.17
C ALA A 148 -1.24 -2.83 31.76
N VAL A 149 0.05 -2.92 32.03
CA VAL A 149 0.68 -4.12 32.62
C VAL A 149 0.70 -4.11 34.15
N GLY A 150 0.34 -2.99 34.76
CA GLY A 150 0.40 -2.81 36.22
C GLY A 150 1.84 -2.75 36.74
N TRP A 151 2.73 -2.05 36.03
CA TRP A 151 4.12 -1.81 36.43
C TRP A 151 4.22 -0.53 37.24
N ASP A 152 4.85 -0.61 38.42
CA ASP A 152 5.24 0.53 39.22
C ASP A 152 6.73 0.80 38.97
N ASP A 153 7.01 1.93 38.33
CA ASP A 153 8.37 2.28 37.93
C ASP A 153 9.22 2.74 39.10
N GLU A 154 8.62 3.31 40.15
CA GLU A 154 9.35 3.71 41.38
C GLU A 154 9.71 2.47 42.22
N ALA A 155 8.76 1.56 42.41
CA ALA A 155 8.98 0.32 43.17
C ALA A 155 9.68 -0.77 42.34
N GLN A 156 9.75 -0.65 41.00
CA GLN A 156 10.32 -1.62 40.09
C GLN A 156 9.66 -3.00 40.21
N GLU A 157 8.34 -3.04 40.45
CA GLU A 157 7.57 -4.26 40.64
C GLU A 157 6.20 -4.20 39.99
N TYR A 158 5.57 -5.36 39.81
CA TYR A 158 4.20 -5.45 39.32
C TYR A 158 3.20 -5.34 40.45
N THR A 159 2.25 -4.43 40.30
CA THR A 159 1.15 -4.21 41.27
C THR A 159 0.10 -5.34 41.28
N GLY A 160 0.12 -6.18 40.24
CA GLY A 160 -0.91 -7.21 40.04
C GLY A 160 -2.25 -6.71 39.45
N VAL A 161 -2.41 -5.40 39.28
CA VAL A 161 -3.60 -4.81 38.65
C VAL A 161 -3.28 -4.48 37.20
N THR A 162 -3.97 -5.13 36.26
CA THR A 162 -3.73 -4.99 34.81
C THR A 162 -4.96 -4.48 34.08
N TYR A 163 -4.74 -3.78 32.95
CA TYR A 163 -5.78 -3.23 32.11
C TYR A 163 -5.55 -3.71 30.65
N PRO A 164 -6.42 -4.57 30.11
CA PRO A 164 -6.27 -5.11 28.75
C PRO A 164 -6.30 -4.00 27.69
N VAL A 165 -5.33 -4.01 26.78
CA VAL A 165 -5.27 -3.09 25.65
C VAL A 165 -6.04 -3.69 24.48
N LYS A 166 -7.06 -2.98 23.99
CA LYS A 166 -7.83 -3.38 22.79
C LYS A 166 -7.21 -2.76 21.55
N TRP A 167 -6.25 -3.45 20.97
CA TRP A 167 -5.64 -3.04 19.72
C TRP A 167 -6.64 -3.01 18.57
N VAL A 168 -6.56 -1.97 17.74
CA VAL A 168 -7.37 -1.86 16.53
C VAL A 168 -6.69 -2.64 15.42
N ARG A 169 -7.41 -3.62 14.86
CA ARG A 169 -6.91 -4.44 13.76
C ARG A 169 -6.81 -3.61 12.49
N ILE A 170 -5.64 -3.62 11.85
CA ILE A 170 -5.35 -2.85 10.63
C ILE A 170 -5.62 -3.69 9.39
N HIS A 171 -5.03 -4.89 9.33
CA HIS A 171 -5.15 -5.77 8.18
C HIS A 171 -6.32 -6.74 8.36
N ASN A 172 -7.35 -6.55 7.54
CA ASN A 172 -8.54 -7.39 7.55
C ASN A 172 -8.72 -8.06 6.18
N LEU A 173 -8.92 -9.37 6.19
CA LEU A 173 -9.48 -10.09 5.07
C LEU A 173 -10.96 -10.43 5.37
N PRO A 174 -11.82 -10.54 4.34
CA PRO A 174 -13.17 -11.05 4.52
C PRO A 174 -13.16 -12.45 5.14
N ASP A 175 -14.18 -12.80 5.90
CA ASP A 175 -14.25 -14.09 6.63
C ASP A 175 -14.15 -15.31 5.72
N PHE A 176 -14.59 -15.17 4.46
CA PHE A 176 -14.49 -16.22 3.45
C PHE A 176 -13.11 -16.35 2.79
N ALA A 177 -12.15 -15.48 3.12
CA ALA A 177 -10.81 -15.52 2.56
C ALA A 177 -9.82 -16.11 3.57
N TYR A 178 -9.27 -17.27 3.24
CA TYR A 178 -8.23 -17.91 4.05
C TYR A 178 -6.87 -17.39 3.69
N PHE A 179 -6.11 -17.01 4.70
CA PHE A 179 -4.70 -16.66 4.58
C PHE A 179 -3.91 -17.27 5.74
N ASN A 180 -2.73 -17.80 5.44
CA ASN A 180 -1.87 -18.43 6.43
C ASN A 180 -0.45 -17.82 6.39
N HIS A 181 -0.08 -17.09 7.43
CA HIS A 181 1.25 -16.48 7.53
C HIS A 181 2.37 -17.52 7.47
N SER A 182 2.25 -18.64 8.16
CA SER A 182 3.33 -19.62 8.19
C SER A 182 3.65 -20.21 6.82
N GLN A 183 2.66 -20.37 5.95
CA GLN A 183 2.88 -20.82 4.56
C GLN A 183 3.65 -19.79 3.74
N HIS A 184 3.39 -18.50 3.95
CA HIS A 184 4.05 -17.42 3.21
C HIS A 184 5.43 -17.09 3.78
N VAL A 185 5.54 -16.97 5.10
CA VAL A 185 6.77 -16.53 5.77
C VAL A 185 7.77 -17.68 5.91
N ASN A 186 7.33 -18.83 6.45
CA ASN A 186 8.24 -19.92 6.76
C ASN A 186 8.44 -20.87 5.57
N VAL A 187 7.37 -21.29 4.89
CA VAL A 187 7.46 -22.25 3.77
C VAL A 187 7.94 -21.58 2.49
N ALA A 188 7.30 -20.48 2.09
CA ALA A 188 7.64 -19.75 0.87
C ALA A 188 8.81 -18.76 1.03
N GLY A 189 9.19 -18.43 2.26
CA GLY A 189 10.30 -17.50 2.56
C GLY A 189 10.04 -16.07 2.06
N ILE A 190 8.78 -15.62 2.08
CA ILE A 190 8.40 -14.27 1.67
C ILE A 190 8.72 -13.29 2.80
N GLU A 191 9.41 -12.21 2.45
CA GLU A 191 9.74 -11.14 3.40
C GLU A 191 8.49 -10.36 3.83
N CYS A 192 8.47 -9.91 5.09
CA CYS A 192 7.33 -9.21 5.69
C CYS A 192 6.94 -7.96 4.89
N GLN A 193 7.93 -7.20 4.43
CA GLN A 193 7.75 -5.96 3.67
C GLN A 193 7.05 -6.16 2.32
N THR A 194 7.12 -7.35 1.74
CA THR A 194 6.43 -7.65 0.48
C THR A 194 4.92 -7.40 0.58
N CYS A 195 4.34 -7.67 1.74
CA CYS A 195 2.91 -7.48 2.00
C CYS A 195 2.63 -6.24 2.85
N HIS A 196 3.46 -5.97 3.86
CA HIS A 196 3.25 -4.91 4.84
C HIS A 196 3.90 -3.58 4.47
N GLY A 197 4.72 -3.54 3.39
CA GLY A 197 5.47 -2.35 3.00
C GLY A 197 6.65 -2.04 3.93
N PRO A 198 7.22 -0.83 3.86
CA PRO A 198 8.38 -0.43 4.64
C PRO A 198 7.99 -0.13 6.10
N VAL A 199 7.66 -1.19 6.86
CA VAL A 199 7.17 -1.09 8.25
C VAL A 199 8.17 -0.38 9.15
N GLU A 200 9.46 -0.56 8.89
CA GLU A 200 10.57 0.07 9.57
C GLU A 200 10.65 1.60 9.39
N GLU A 201 9.84 2.16 8.49
CA GLU A 201 9.69 3.61 8.28
C GLU A 201 8.38 4.16 8.86
N MET A 202 7.49 3.28 9.35
CA MET A 202 6.16 3.65 9.80
C MET A 202 6.14 4.09 11.25
N GLU A 203 5.86 5.36 11.48
CA GLU A 203 5.55 5.90 12.82
C GLU A 203 4.20 5.39 13.30
N ILE A 204 3.19 5.42 12.45
CA ILE A 204 1.89 4.78 12.65
C ILE A 204 1.72 3.70 11.60
N MET A 205 1.41 2.49 12.03
CA MET A 205 1.18 1.36 11.13
C MET A 205 -0.10 1.56 10.32
N TYR A 206 0.01 1.36 9.00
CA TYR A 206 -1.12 1.41 8.07
C TYR A 206 -1.15 0.21 7.14
N GLN A 207 -2.30 -0.08 6.55
CA GLN A 207 -2.42 -1.12 5.54
C GLN A 207 -1.77 -0.65 4.24
N HIS A 208 -0.58 -1.14 3.93
CA HIS A 208 0.17 -0.78 2.72
C HIS A 208 -0.42 -1.41 1.46
N SER A 209 -0.60 -2.71 1.46
CA SER A 209 -1.10 -3.45 0.30
C SER A 209 -2.62 -3.47 0.26
N PRO A 210 -3.24 -3.51 -0.93
CA PRO A 210 -4.70 -3.49 -1.06
C PRO A 210 -5.37 -4.77 -0.55
N LEU A 211 -4.64 -5.88 -0.45
CA LEU A 211 -5.12 -7.20 0.00
C LEU A 211 -6.34 -7.70 -0.77
N THR A 212 -6.50 -7.27 -2.02
CA THR A 212 -7.57 -7.73 -2.91
C THR A 212 -7.23 -9.10 -3.49
N MET A 213 -8.27 -9.85 -3.95
CA MET A 213 -8.06 -11.13 -4.63
C MET A 213 -7.12 -10.99 -5.85
N GLY A 214 -7.28 -9.93 -6.64
CA GLY A 214 -6.41 -9.65 -7.80
C GLY A 214 -4.95 -9.45 -7.41
N TRP A 215 -4.68 -8.75 -6.30
CA TRP A 215 -3.34 -8.55 -5.78
C TRP A 215 -2.69 -9.89 -5.37
N CYS A 216 -3.41 -10.74 -4.65
CA CYS A 216 -2.93 -12.07 -4.27
C CYS A 216 -2.64 -12.96 -5.50
N ILE A 217 -3.56 -12.96 -6.46
CA ILE A 217 -3.44 -13.76 -7.70
C ILE A 217 -2.22 -13.31 -8.53
N ASN A 218 -1.98 -12.01 -8.66
CA ASN A 218 -0.82 -11.49 -9.39
C ASN A 218 0.48 -11.89 -8.71
N CYS A 219 0.57 -11.75 -7.39
CA CYS A 219 1.72 -12.22 -6.63
C CYS A 219 1.97 -13.74 -6.85
N HIS A 220 0.93 -14.57 -6.78
CA HIS A 220 1.04 -16.01 -7.00
C HIS A 220 1.46 -16.39 -8.42
N ARG A 221 1.17 -15.54 -9.42
CA ARG A 221 1.58 -15.76 -10.81
C ARG A 221 3.05 -15.43 -11.06
N GLU A 222 3.58 -14.47 -10.31
CA GLU A 222 4.88 -13.86 -10.59
C GLU A 222 5.96 -14.32 -9.61
N THR A 223 5.58 -14.66 -8.36
CA THR A 223 6.54 -14.97 -7.30
C THR A 223 6.90 -16.45 -7.33
N ASN A 224 8.21 -16.71 -7.46
CA ASN A 224 8.76 -18.04 -7.30
C ASN A 224 8.77 -18.44 -5.83
N VAL A 225 8.36 -19.67 -5.55
CA VAL A 225 8.34 -20.19 -4.17
C VAL A 225 9.64 -20.87 -3.82
N LYS A 226 10.20 -20.55 -2.66
CA LYS A 226 11.37 -21.22 -2.09
C LYS A 226 10.87 -22.43 -1.29
N VAL A 227 10.95 -23.61 -1.90
CA VAL A 227 10.50 -24.86 -1.24
C VAL A 227 11.67 -25.74 -0.80
N LYS A 228 12.90 -25.21 -0.86
CA LYS A 228 14.11 -25.90 -0.42
C LYS A 228 14.01 -26.28 1.06
N ASP A 229 14.57 -27.43 1.39
CA ASP A 229 14.64 -27.98 2.75
C ASP A 229 13.30 -28.53 3.32
N ASN A 230 12.32 -28.79 2.42
CA ASN A 230 11.09 -29.47 2.81
C ASN A 230 10.87 -30.69 1.91
N GLU A 231 11.17 -31.87 2.42
CA GLU A 231 11.15 -33.16 1.68
C GLU A 231 9.80 -33.43 0.98
N TYR A 232 8.69 -32.98 1.56
CA TYR A 232 7.38 -33.12 0.95
C TYR A 232 7.26 -32.26 -0.33
N TYR A 233 7.73 -31.03 -0.26
CA TYR A 233 7.67 -30.11 -1.40
C TYR A 233 8.76 -30.38 -2.44
N ASP A 234 9.93 -30.87 -2.04
CA ASP A 234 11.03 -31.18 -2.97
C ASP A 234 10.61 -32.18 -4.05
N ARG A 235 9.85 -33.20 -3.67
CA ARG A 235 9.34 -34.20 -4.62
C ARG A 235 8.31 -33.61 -5.57
N ILE A 236 7.36 -32.82 -5.05
CA ILE A 236 6.33 -32.14 -5.87
C ILE A 236 7.01 -31.13 -6.80
N HIS A 237 7.98 -30.38 -6.29
CA HIS A 237 8.74 -29.41 -7.07
C HIS A 237 9.47 -30.08 -8.23
N ALA A 238 10.16 -31.19 -8.01
CA ALA A 238 10.89 -31.93 -9.04
C ALA A 238 9.95 -32.39 -10.18
N GLU A 239 8.80 -32.96 -9.84
CA GLU A 239 7.82 -33.43 -10.83
C GLU A 239 7.19 -32.28 -11.61
N LEU A 240 6.85 -31.18 -10.96
CA LEU A 240 6.26 -30.01 -11.59
C LEU A 240 7.27 -29.24 -12.43
N SER A 241 8.52 -29.09 -11.95
CA SER A 241 9.61 -28.47 -12.72
C SER A 241 9.85 -29.21 -14.03
N LYS A 242 9.86 -30.55 -13.99
CA LYS A 242 9.94 -31.38 -15.19
C LYS A 242 8.75 -31.19 -16.11
N LYS A 243 7.53 -31.11 -15.54
CA LYS A 243 6.29 -30.91 -16.30
C LYS A 243 6.26 -29.57 -17.02
N TYR A 244 6.68 -28.49 -16.35
CA TYR A 244 6.66 -27.13 -16.89
C TYR A 244 7.94 -26.73 -17.62
N GLY A 245 9.02 -27.50 -17.50
CA GLY A 245 10.32 -27.20 -18.12
C GLY A 245 11.01 -26.00 -17.52
N VAL A 246 10.86 -25.76 -16.20
CA VAL A 246 11.42 -24.63 -15.46
C VAL A 246 12.19 -25.13 -14.25
N GLU A 247 13.20 -24.38 -13.81
CA GLU A 247 13.97 -24.71 -12.62
C GLU A 247 13.28 -24.25 -11.33
N GLU A 248 12.60 -23.12 -11.37
CA GLU A 248 11.84 -22.56 -10.25
C GLU A 248 10.36 -22.49 -10.61
N LEU A 249 9.53 -22.78 -9.62
CA LEU A 249 8.07 -22.77 -9.77
C LEU A 249 7.47 -21.56 -9.11
N THR A 250 6.49 -20.96 -9.79
CA THR A 250 5.61 -19.97 -9.16
C THR A 250 4.57 -20.63 -8.26
N ALA A 251 4.01 -19.88 -7.33
CA ALA A 251 2.89 -20.36 -6.51
C ALA A 251 1.71 -20.83 -7.36
N ALA A 252 1.45 -20.19 -8.51
CA ALA A 252 0.43 -20.58 -9.47
C ALA A 252 0.67 -21.99 -10.04
N GLN A 253 1.91 -22.29 -10.42
CA GLN A 253 2.30 -23.61 -10.96
C GLN A 253 2.21 -24.71 -9.91
N MET A 254 2.28 -24.35 -8.63
CA MET A 254 2.05 -25.27 -7.51
C MET A 254 0.59 -25.40 -7.07
N GLY A 255 -0.35 -24.87 -7.86
CA GLY A 255 -1.79 -24.92 -7.56
C GLY A 255 -2.30 -23.82 -6.65
N GLY A 256 -1.50 -22.76 -6.41
CA GLY A 256 -1.87 -21.65 -5.54
C GLY A 256 -2.96 -20.71 -6.09
N LEU A 257 -3.49 -20.99 -7.29
CA LEU A 257 -4.62 -20.26 -7.88
C LEU A 257 -5.95 -21.03 -7.80
N GLU A 258 -5.95 -22.24 -7.24
CA GLU A 258 -7.20 -22.98 -7.05
C GLU A 258 -8.10 -22.28 -6.04
N CYS A 259 -9.37 -22.07 -6.39
CA CYS A 259 -10.33 -21.32 -5.56
C CYS A 259 -10.39 -21.82 -4.11
N GLY A 260 -10.42 -23.15 -3.93
CA GLY A 260 -10.48 -23.79 -2.60
C GLY A 260 -9.21 -23.68 -1.75
N LYS A 261 -8.13 -23.04 -2.28
CA LYS A 261 -6.93 -22.73 -1.47
C LYS A 261 -7.10 -21.45 -0.66
N CYS A 262 -7.94 -20.55 -1.13
CA CYS A 262 -8.19 -19.24 -0.54
C CYS A 262 -9.63 -19.07 -0.05
N HIS A 263 -10.57 -19.86 -0.55
CA HIS A 263 -12.00 -19.77 -0.20
C HIS A 263 -12.52 -21.10 0.34
N TYR A 264 -13.32 -21.03 1.43
CA TYR A 264 -13.95 -22.20 2.09
C TYR A 264 -15.37 -21.87 2.51
#